data_32575ccc94e0169901fb094aab3cd291
#
_entry.id   32575ccc94e0169901fb094aab3cd291
#
_cell.length_a   1.000
_cell.length_b   1.000
_cell.length_c   1.000
_cell.angle_alpha   90.00
_cell.angle_beta   90.00
_cell.angle_gamma   90.00
#
_symmetry.space_group_name_H-M   'P 1'
#
loop_
_entity.id
_entity.type
_entity.pdbx_description
1 polymer ?
#
loop_
_entity_poly.entity_id
_entity_poly.type
_entity_poly.pdbx_seq_one_letter_code
_entity_poly.pdbx_strand_id
1 'polypeptide(L)'
;SYPMNFELTSQYKPTGDQPEAINQLVAGLKQNIPAQTLLGVTGSGKTFTIANVIAQVNRPTLIVSHNKTLAAQLYSEFKAFFPHNAVEYFVSYYDYYQPEAYLATTDTYIEKDMAINAEIEKMRLRTTASLLSGRRDVIVVSSVSCLYGMADPGVFSDCIITLKRGMTYP
;
A
#
# COMPACT_ATOMS: atom_id res chain seq x y z
N SER A 1 17.19 9.50 -14.31
CA SER A 1 17.22 8.76 -13.02
C SER A 1 15.94 8.99 -12.26
N TYR A 2 15.41 7.94 -11.63
CA TYR A 2 14.23 8.05 -10.80
C TYR A 2 14.54 8.75 -9.48
N PRO A 3 13.56 9.48 -8.90
CA PRO A 3 13.72 9.98 -7.54
C PRO A 3 13.95 8.81 -6.57
N MET A 4 14.88 8.95 -5.65
CA MET A 4 15.20 7.93 -4.66
C MET A 4 14.58 8.24 -3.29
N ASN A 5 14.17 9.48 -3.08
CA ASN A 5 13.60 9.96 -1.83
C ASN A 5 12.12 10.28 -1.98
N PHE A 6 11.39 10.04 -0.92
CA PHE A 6 10.00 10.47 -0.84
C PHE A 6 9.91 11.98 -0.60
N GLU A 7 9.02 12.61 -1.34
CA GLU A 7 8.73 14.02 -1.20
C GLU A 7 7.29 14.19 -0.73
N LEU A 8 7.12 14.47 0.56
CA LEU A 8 5.81 14.64 1.17
C LEU A 8 5.22 16.00 0.80
N THR A 9 4.03 15.97 0.24
CA THR A 9 3.22 17.16 -0.06
C THR A 9 2.01 17.18 0.85
N SER A 10 1.89 18.22 1.68
CA SER A 10 0.75 18.37 2.57
C SER A 10 0.54 19.83 2.92
N GLN A 11 -0.73 20.22 3.05
CA GLN A 11 -1.12 21.52 3.60
C GLN A 11 -1.06 21.54 5.13
N TYR A 12 -0.95 20.38 5.75
CA TYR A 12 -0.98 20.20 7.20
C TYR A 12 0.41 19.97 7.73
N LYS A 13 0.63 20.39 8.97
CA LYS A 13 1.82 20.06 9.75
C LYS A 13 1.40 19.11 10.88
N PRO A 14 2.31 18.25 11.35
CA PRO A 14 2.01 17.40 12.49
C PRO A 14 1.60 18.22 13.70
N THR A 15 0.50 17.83 14.36
CA THR A 15 -0.05 18.51 15.52
C THR A 15 -0.36 17.52 16.64
N GLY A 16 -0.54 18.05 17.86
CA GLY A 16 -0.86 17.22 19.03
C GLY A 16 0.24 16.21 19.34
N ASP A 17 -0.14 14.95 19.44
CA ASP A 17 0.80 13.85 19.74
C ASP A 17 1.51 13.32 18.49
N GLN A 18 1.19 13.80 17.31
CA GLN A 18 1.77 13.32 16.05
C GLN A 18 3.28 13.51 15.97
N PRO A 19 3.87 14.67 16.33
CA PRO A 19 5.32 14.84 16.27
C PRO A 19 6.08 13.80 17.09
N GLU A 20 5.61 13.52 18.30
CA GLU A 20 6.24 12.52 19.17
C GLU A 20 6.08 11.11 18.60
N ALA A 21 4.89 10.76 18.12
CA ALA A 21 4.64 9.47 17.48
C ALA A 21 5.53 9.26 16.27
N ILE A 22 5.69 10.27 15.41
CA ILE A 22 6.58 10.23 14.26
C ILE A 22 8.03 9.98 14.73
N ASN A 23 8.51 10.74 15.70
CA ASN A 23 9.87 10.59 16.20
C ASN A 23 10.13 9.21 16.78
N GLN A 24 9.20 8.66 17.54
CA GLN A 24 9.33 7.32 18.12
C GLN A 24 9.34 6.23 17.04
N LEU A 25 8.45 6.32 16.06
CA LEU A 25 8.39 5.36 14.98
C LEU A 25 9.64 5.40 14.11
N VAL A 26 10.12 6.57 13.77
CA VAL A 26 11.37 6.75 13.01
C VAL A 26 12.55 6.19 13.79
N ALA A 27 12.68 6.52 15.06
CA ALA A 27 13.75 6.00 15.92
C ALA A 27 13.71 4.47 15.99
N GLY A 28 12.53 3.88 16.17
CA GLY A 28 12.35 2.44 16.19
C GLY A 28 12.78 1.77 14.89
N LEU A 29 12.43 2.36 13.76
CA LEU A 29 12.84 1.84 12.45
C LEU A 29 14.35 1.93 12.26
N LYS A 30 14.98 3.03 12.67
CA LYS A 30 16.44 3.19 12.59
C LYS A 30 17.19 2.23 13.50
N GLN A 31 16.59 1.82 14.62
CA GLN A 31 17.14 0.84 15.53
C GLN A 31 16.80 -0.62 15.15
N ASN A 32 16.13 -0.82 14.02
CA ASN A 32 15.71 -2.13 13.52
C ASN A 32 14.77 -2.88 14.50
N ILE A 33 13.92 -2.14 15.20
CA ILE A 33 12.87 -2.75 16.01
C ILE A 33 11.89 -3.47 15.08
N PRO A 34 11.64 -4.77 15.28
CA PRO A 34 10.91 -5.58 14.31
C PRO A 34 9.43 -5.25 14.20
N ALA A 35 8.83 -4.67 15.24
CA ALA A 35 7.41 -4.33 15.22
C ALA A 35 7.14 -3.14 16.12
N GLN A 36 6.25 -2.26 15.67
CA GLN A 36 5.78 -1.12 16.45
C GLN A 36 4.27 -0.97 16.23
N THR A 37 3.57 -0.47 17.22
CA THR A 37 2.12 -0.23 17.13
C THR A 37 1.84 1.26 17.29
N LEU A 38 1.09 1.81 16.35
CA LEU A 38 0.57 3.17 16.42
C LEU A 38 -0.90 3.12 16.83
N LEU A 39 -1.20 3.64 18.01
CA LEU A 39 -2.56 3.78 18.51
C LEU A 39 -3.09 5.18 18.22
N GLY A 40 -4.34 5.25 17.79
CA GLY A 40 -4.98 6.53 17.50
C GLY A 40 -6.47 6.35 17.25
N VAL A 41 -7.20 7.45 17.36
CA VAL A 41 -8.67 7.45 17.34
C VAL A 41 -9.23 7.65 15.94
N THR A 42 -8.51 8.36 15.07
CA THR A 42 -9.00 8.70 13.72
C THR A 42 -8.07 8.18 12.65
N GLY A 43 -8.65 7.67 11.55
CA GLY A 43 -7.90 7.09 10.45
C GLY A 43 -6.97 8.08 9.74
N SER A 44 -7.48 9.28 9.43
CA SER A 44 -6.72 10.29 8.68
C SER A 44 -5.47 10.78 9.40
N GLY A 45 -5.54 10.94 10.72
CA GLY A 45 -4.39 11.34 11.52
C GLY A 45 -3.28 10.29 11.53
N LYS A 46 -3.65 9.01 11.56
CA LYS A 46 -2.69 7.90 11.47
C LYS A 46 -2.02 7.84 10.11
N THR A 47 -2.78 8.00 9.02
CA THR A 47 -2.24 8.00 7.65
C THR A 47 -1.23 9.11 7.47
N PHE A 48 -1.53 10.31 7.95
CA PHE A 48 -0.60 11.43 7.90
C PHE A 48 0.67 11.18 8.73
N THR A 49 0.52 10.61 9.90
CA THR A 49 1.65 10.20 10.75
C THR A 49 2.56 9.22 10.02
N ILE A 50 1.99 8.18 9.42
CA ILE A 50 2.75 7.18 8.66
C ILE A 50 3.41 7.81 7.42
N ALA A 51 2.74 8.70 6.72
CA ALA A 51 3.33 9.42 5.59
C ALA A 51 4.58 10.20 6.00
N ASN A 52 4.55 10.88 7.14
CA ASN A 52 5.72 11.57 7.68
C ASN A 52 6.86 10.61 8.03
N VAL A 53 6.54 9.44 8.59
CA VAL A 53 7.55 8.40 8.89
C VAL A 53 8.19 7.92 7.59
N ILE A 54 7.41 7.62 6.59
CA ILE A 54 7.92 7.16 5.27
C ILE A 54 8.86 8.22 4.65
N ALA A 55 8.46 9.49 4.69
CA ALA A 55 9.27 10.58 4.15
C ALA A 55 10.62 10.71 4.86
N GLN A 56 10.67 10.42 6.16
CA GLN A 56 11.91 10.53 6.93
C GLN A 56 12.83 9.33 6.78
N VAL A 57 12.29 8.11 6.67
CA VAL A 57 13.12 6.90 6.58
C VAL A 57 13.49 6.53 5.15
N ASN A 58 12.77 7.01 4.16
CA ASN A 58 13.03 6.79 2.74
C ASN A 58 13.20 5.32 2.36
N ARG A 59 12.34 4.47 2.85
CA ARG A 59 12.36 3.02 2.56
C ARG A 59 11.17 2.62 1.71
N PRO A 60 11.34 1.70 0.75
CA PRO A 60 10.21 1.06 0.10
C PRO A 60 9.22 0.52 1.12
N THR A 61 7.95 0.74 0.90
CA THR A 61 6.91 0.47 1.91
C THR A 61 5.78 -0.34 1.31
N LEU A 62 5.33 -1.35 2.06
CA LEU A 62 4.11 -2.10 1.74
C LEU A 62 3.05 -1.76 2.79
N ILE A 63 1.89 -1.34 2.31
CA ILE A 63 0.72 -1.05 3.13
C ILE A 63 -0.34 -2.10 2.85
N VAL A 64 -0.77 -2.81 3.88
CA VAL A 64 -1.75 -3.88 3.77
C VAL A 64 -3.01 -3.51 4.55
N SER A 65 -4.15 -3.59 3.91
CA SER A 65 -5.45 -3.32 4.51
C SER A 65 -6.33 -4.56 4.55
N HIS A 66 -7.40 -4.51 5.36
CA HIS A 66 -8.31 -5.63 5.51
C HIS A 66 -9.14 -5.92 4.26
N ASN A 67 -9.45 -4.89 3.47
CA ASN A 67 -10.34 -5.03 2.32
C ASN A 67 -9.97 -4.03 1.22
N LYS A 68 -10.56 -4.24 0.05
CA LYS A 68 -10.30 -3.39 -1.12
C LYS A 68 -10.75 -1.94 -0.94
N THR A 69 -11.83 -1.71 -0.21
CA THR A 69 -12.36 -0.36 0.00
C THR A 69 -11.39 0.49 0.80
N LEU A 70 -10.86 -0.07 1.89
CA LEU A 70 -9.83 0.59 2.67
C LEU A 70 -8.53 0.72 1.89
N ALA A 71 -8.15 -0.30 1.12
CA ALA A 71 -6.96 -0.22 0.26
C ALA A 71 -7.08 0.92 -0.76
N ALA A 72 -8.23 1.08 -1.40
CA ALA A 72 -8.47 2.17 -2.35
C ALA A 72 -8.38 3.53 -1.68
N GLN A 73 -8.94 3.67 -0.49
CA GLN A 73 -8.85 4.90 0.30
C GLN A 73 -7.40 5.23 0.67
N LEU A 74 -6.66 4.26 1.17
CA LEU A 74 -5.26 4.44 1.53
C LEU A 74 -4.40 4.78 0.30
N TYR A 75 -4.64 4.09 -0.81
CA TYR A 75 -3.96 4.41 -2.08
C TYR A 75 -4.18 5.87 -2.48
N SER A 76 -5.42 6.33 -2.43
CA SER A 76 -5.77 7.71 -2.75
C SER A 76 -5.07 8.72 -1.83
N GLU A 77 -5.07 8.45 -0.53
CA GLU A 77 -4.43 9.32 0.46
C GLU A 77 -2.91 9.38 0.27
N PHE A 78 -2.25 8.23 0.12
CA PHE A 78 -0.80 8.19 -0.09
C PHE A 78 -0.40 8.78 -1.44
N LYS A 79 -1.21 8.61 -2.48
CA LYS A 79 -0.98 9.23 -3.77
C LYS A 79 -1.04 10.76 -3.67
N ALA A 80 -1.94 11.28 -2.85
CA ALA A 80 -2.03 12.71 -2.60
C ALA A 80 -0.83 13.24 -1.79
N PHE A 81 -0.34 12.47 -0.81
CA PHE A 81 0.84 12.85 -0.05
C PHE A 81 2.14 12.74 -0.86
N PHE A 82 2.21 11.82 -1.79
CA PHE A 82 3.43 11.55 -2.58
C PHE A 82 3.13 11.57 -4.08
N PRO A 83 2.74 12.75 -4.63
CA PRO A 83 2.35 12.82 -6.04
C PRO A 83 3.49 12.58 -7.02
N HIS A 84 4.75 12.74 -6.58
CA HIS A 84 5.94 12.58 -7.41
C HIS A 84 6.66 11.25 -7.19
N ASN A 85 6.15 10.40 -6.31
CA ASN A 85 6.74 9.11 -6.02
C ASN A 85 5.87 7.98 -6.57
N ALA A 86 6.41 6.76 -6.55
CA ALA A 86 5.70 5.60 -7.06
C ALA A 86 4.76 5.04 -5.99
N VAL A 87 3.53 5.49 -5.97
CA VAL A 87 2.46 4.92 -5.14
C VAL A 87 1.64 4.00 -6.03
N GLU A 88 1.65 2.71 -5.72
CA GLU A 88 1.06 1.67 -6.55
C GLU A 88 -0.05 0.95 -5.80
N TYR A 89 -1.05 0.50 -6.54
CA TYR A 89 -2.22 -0.22 -6.03
C TYR A 89 -2.19 -1.65 -6.54
N PHE A 90 -2.11 -2.60 -5.62
CA PHE A 90 -1.98 -4.01 -5.96
C PHE A 90 -3.07 -4.82 -5.24
N VAL A 91 -4.13 -5.12 -5.96
CA VAL A 91 -5.24 -5.92 -5.47
C VAL A 91 -5.51 -7.09 -6.41
N SER A 92 -6.18 -8.12 -5.91
CA SER A 92 -6.54 -9.27 -6.74
C SER A 92 -7.85 -9.02 -7.48
N TYR A 93 -8.04 -9.75 -8.57
CA TYR A 93 -9.33 -9.77 -9.28
C TYR A 93 -10.45 -10.21 -8.37
N TYR A 94 -10.16 -11.06 -7.43
CA TYR A 94 -11.10 -11.60 -6.47
C TYR A 94 -11.72 -10.53 -5.57
N ASP A 95 -10.98 -9.47 -5.26
CA ASP A 95 -11.47 -8.36 -4.43
C ASP A 95 -12.63 -7.60 -5.07
N TYR A 96 -12.72 -7.62 -6.38
CA TYR A 96 -13.77 -6.94 -7.14
C TYR A 96 -14.90 -7.88 -7.53
N TYR A 97 -14.78 -9.16 -7.26
CA TYR A 97 -15.75 -10.15 -7.60
C TYR A 97 -16.80 -10.26 -6.50
N GLN A 98 -18.04 -9.89 -6.83
CA GLN A 98 -19.16 -10.01 -5.91
C GLN A 98 -20.11 -11.07 -6.43
N PRO A 99 -20.24 -12.22 -5.77
CA PRO A 99 -21.10 -13.31 -6.23
C PRO A 99 -22.57 -12.92 -6.41
N GLU A 100 -23.07 -12.02 -5.57
CA GLU A 100 -24.44 -11.53 -5.68
C GLU A 100 -24.68 -10.72 -6.95
N ALA A 101 -23.68 -10.09 -7.45
CA ALA A 101 -23.74 -9.33 -8.69
C ALA A 101 -23.75 -10.24 -9.93
N TYR A 102 -23.39 -11.49 -9.78
CA TYR A 102 -23.38 -12.49 -10.84
C TYR A 102 -24.76 -12.90 -11.32
N LEU A 103 -25.77 -12.72 -10.49
CA LEU A 103 -27.15 -13.08 -10.81
C LEU A 103 -27.84 -12.06 -11.70
N ALA A 104 -27.23 -10.92 -11.94
CA ALA A 104 -27.75 -9.89 -12.84
C ALA A 104 -27.03 -9.91 -14.20
N THR A 105 -27.02 -11.10 -14.86
CA THR A 105 -26.35 -11.31 -16.13
C THR A 105 -26.99 -10.49 -17.25
N THR A 106 -26.56 -9.24 -17.37
CA THR A 106 -26.76 -8.44 -18.58
C THR A 106 -25.41 -8.26 -19.25
N ASP A 107 -25.41 -8.12 -20.57
CA ASP A 107 -24.18 -7.85 -21.35
C ASP A 107 -23.41 -6.65 -20.81
N THR A 108 -24.12 -5.63 -20.31
CA THR A 108 -23.57 -4.46 -19.66
C THR A 108 -22.75 -4.79 -18.43
N TYR A 109 -23.10 -5.85 -17.71
CA TYR A 109 -22.40 -6.29 -16.52
C TYR A 109 -21.08 -6.97 -16.87
N ILE A 110 -21.08 -7.80 -17.91
CA ILE A 110 -19.87 -8.48 -18.41
C ILE A 110 -18.85 -7.45 -18.91
N GLU A 111 -19.28 -6.46 -19.67
CA GLU A 111 -18.41 -5.38 -20.15
C GLU A 111 -17.79 -4.60 -18.98
N LYS A 112 -18.58 -4.31 -17.96
CA LYS A 112 -18.12 -3.60 -16.76
C LYS A 112 -17.08 -4.41 -15.98
N ASP A 113 -17.29 -5.72 -15.87
CA ASP A 113 -16.37 -6.65 -15.20
C ASP A 113 -15.04 -6.75 -15.96
N MET A 114 -15.10 -6.85 -17.28
CA MET A 114 -13.92 -6.89 -18.15
C MET A 114 -13.12 -5.59 -18.05
N ALA A 115 -13.78 -4.44 -18.01
CA ALA A 115 -13.12 -3.15 -17.87
C ALA A 115 -12.42 -3.02 -16.50
N ILE A 116 -13.05 -3.47 -15.41
CA ILE A 116 -12.46 -3.48 -14.07
C ILE A 116 -11.25 -4.40 -14.02
N ASN A 117 -11.34 -5.60 -14.60
CA ASN A 117 -10.23 -6.56 -14.64
C ASN A 117 -9.04 -6.03 -15.43
N ALA A 118 -9.28 -5.36 -16.56
CA ALA A 118 -8.23 -4.75 -17.35
C ALA A 118 -7.50 -3.63 -16.58
N GLU A 119 -8.24 -2.83 -15.82
CA GLU A 119 -7.65 -1.76 -15.00
C GLU A 119 -6.83 -2.33 -13.84
N ILE A 120 -7.32 -3.37 -13.19
CA ILE A 120 -6.58 -4.06 -12.12
C ILE A 120 -5.28 -4.64 -12.67
N GLU A 121 -5.32 -5.30 -13.82
CA GLU A 121 -4.13 -5.87 -14.44
C GLU A 121 -3.10 -4.78 -14.78
N LYS A 122 -3.55 -3.67 -15.32
CA LYS A 122 -2.71 -2.53 -15.61
C LYS A 122 -2.02 -2.00 -14.35
N MET A 123 -2.75 -1.88 -13.25
CA MET A 123 -2.20 -1.44 -11.97
C MET A 123 -1.19 -2.45 -11.40
N ARG A 124 -1.45 -3.73 -11.55
CA ARG A 124 -0.53 -4.80 -11.12
C ARG A 124 0.76 -4.78 -11.95
N LEU A 125 0.67 -4.61 -13.25
CA LEU A 125 1.84 -4.47 -14.12
C LEU A 125 2.66 -3.23 -13.78
N ARG A 126 2.01 -2.12 -13.48
CA ARG A 126 2.66 -0.89 -13.06
C ARG A 126 3.43 -1.10 -11.75
N THR A 127 2.82 -1.78 -10.79
CA THR A 127 3.49 -2.14 -9.52
C THR A 127 4.75 -2.97 -9.78
N THR A 128 4.63 -3.99 -10.60
CA THR A 128 5.77 -4.85 -10.96
C THR A 128 6.88 -4.04 -11.63
N ALA A 129 6.52 -3.17 -12.56
CA ALA A 129 7.49 -2.31 -13.25
C ALA A 129 8.22 -1.38 -12.27
N SER A 130 7.51 -0.77 -11.33
CA SER A 130 8.10 0.09 -10.31
C SER A 130 9.08 -0.68 -9.41
N LEU A 131 8.71 -1.87 -8.99
CA LEU A 131 9.58 -2.71 -8.15
C LEU A 131 10.83 -3.18 -8.88
N LEU A 132 10.71 -3.52 -10.16
CA LEU A 132 11.83 -4.00 -10.97
C LEU A 132 12.73 -2.88 -11.48
N SER A 133 12.29 -1.63 -11.43
CA SER A 133 13.08 -0.48 -11.93
C SER A 133 14.27 -0.14 -11.06
N GLY A 134 14.37 -0.68 -9.86
CA GLY A 134 15.41 -0.34 -8.89
C GLY A 134 15.16 0.94 -8.11
N ARG A 135 14.03 1.63 -8.35
CA ARG A 135 13.68 2.81 -7.57
C ARG A 135 13.31 2.44 -6.14
N ARG A 136 13.62 3.31 -5.19
CA ARG A 136 13.40 3.06 -3.78
C ARG A 136 12.22 3.86 -3.21
N ASP A 137 11.70 4.81 -3.96
CA ASP A 137 10.59 5.67 -3.57
C ASP A 137 9.24 5.03 -3.91
N VAL A 138 9.06 3.78 -3.48
CA VAL A 138 7.88 2.96 -3.83
C VAL A 138 7.04 2.69 -2.60
N ILE A 139 5.74 2.96 -2.71
CA ILE A 139 4.71 2.54 -1.76
C ILE A 139 3.74 1.64 -2.51
N VAL A 140 3.59 0.40 -2.07
CA VAL A 140 2.58 -0.51 -2.60
C VAL A 140 1.45 -0.63 -1.59
N VAL A 141 0.23 -0.35 -2.03
CA VAL A 141 -0.97 -0.53 -1.21
C VAL A 141 -1.72 -1.76 -1.70
N SER A 142 -1.95 -2.70 -0.80
CA SER A 142 -2.54 -4.01 -1.10
C SER A 142 -3.63 -4.36 -0.09
N SER A 143 -4.49 -5.29 -0.46
CA SER A 143 -5.42 -5.92 0.47
C SER A 143 -4.89 -7.26 0.96
N VAL A 144 -5.34 -7.67 2.15
CA VAL A 144 -4.95 -8.98 2.72
C VAL A 144 -5.35 -10.14 1.79
N SER A 145 -6.51 -10.05 1.13
CA SER A 145 -6.97 -11.07 0.20
C SER A 145 -6.03 -11.26 -0.98
N CYS A 146 -5.35 -10.21 -1.42
CA CYS A 146 -4.34 -10.31 -2.48
C CYS A 146 -3.15 -11.18 -2.04
N LEU A 147 -2.75 -11.08 -0.77
CA LEU A 147 -1.63 -11.85 -0.25
C LEU A 147 -1.99 -13.33 -0.07
N TYR A 148 -3.23 -13.65 0.25
CA TYR A 148 -3.68 -15.02 0.47
C TYR A 148 -4.25 -15.69 -0.79
N GLY A 149 -4.70 -14.92 -1.77
CA GLY A 149 -5.35 -15.45 -2.98
C GLY A 149 -4.42 -15.71 -4.14
N MET A 150 -3.13 -15.43 -4.02
CA MET A 150 -2.24 -15.38 -5.19
C MET A 150 -1.64 -16.71 -5.62
N ALA A 151 -1.73 -17.78 -4.83
CA ALA A 151 -1.12 -19.04 -5.24
C ALA A 151 -1.49 -20.21 -4.32
N ASP A 152 -1.21 -21.42 -4.80
CA ASP A 152 -1.02 -22.61 -3.99
C ASP A 152 -0.18 -22.24 -2.75
N PRO A 153 -0.64 -22.58 -1.53
CA PRO A 153 0.07 -22.25 -0.30
C PRO A 153 1.55 -22.61 -0.29
N GLY A 154 1.95 -23.66 -1.00
CA GLY A 154 3.34 -24.07 -1.11
C GLY A 154 4.20 -23.12 -1.95
N VAL A 155 3.69 -22.70 -3.10
CA VAL A 155 4.37 -21.73 -3.99
C VAL A 155 4.36 -20.34 -3.37
N PHE A 156 3.29 -20.03 -2.68
CA PHE A 156 3.13 -18.73 -2.03
C PHE A 156 4.14 -18.53 -0.90
N SER A 157 4.40 -19.56 -0.09
CA SER A 157 5.41 -19.45 0.99
C SER A 157 6.82 -19.18 0.46
N ASP A 158 7.15 -19.66 -0.75
CA ASP A 158 8.45 -19.43 -1.39
C ASP A 158 8.53 -18.04 -2.06
N CYS A 159 7.40 -17.44 -2.38
CA CYS A 159 7.32 -16.14 -3.03
C CYS A 159 7.01 -14.99 -2.07
N ILE A 160 6.57 -15.29 -0.84
CA ILE A 160 6.27 -14.25 0.15
C ILE A 160 7.56 -13.76 0.78
N ILE A 161 7.85 -12.51 0.52
CA ILE A 161 8.69 -11.73 1.40
C ILE A 161 7.74 -11.10 2.42
N THR A 162 7.70 -11.63 3.63
CA THR A 162 6.91 -11.02 4.70
C THR A 162 7.59 -9.75 5.15
N LEU A 163 7.10 -8.62 4.65
CA LEU A 163 7.58 -7.31 5.09
C LEU A 163 6.93 -6.99 6.43
N LYS A 164 7.64 -7.25 7.51
CA LYS A 164 7.29 -6.73 8.82
C LYS A 164 7.99 -5.39 9.00
N ARG A 165 7.28 -4.45 9.61
CA ARG A 165 7.83 -3.13 9.89
C ARG A 165 9.12 -3.26 10.70
N GLY A 166 10.17 -2.55 10.29
CA GLY A 166 11.45 -2.54 10.99
C GLY A 166 12.39 -3.71 10.67
N MET A 167 11.99 -4.68 9.86
CA MET A 167 12.89 -5.75 9.43
C MET A 167 13.76 -5.30 8.26
N THR A 168 15.02 -5.74 8.29
CA THR A 168 15.95 -5.55 7.17
C THR A 168 15.84 -6.77 6.25
N TYR A 169 15.69 -6.51 4.95
CA TYR A 169 15.62 -7.55 3.94
C TYR A 169 16.87 -7.50 3.07
N PRO A 170 17.39 -8.67 2.67
CA PRO A 170 18.55 -8.72 1.78
C PRO A 170 18.25 -8.15 0.41
#